data_ae2e364338a9155c8280372861ba3b8f
#
_entry.id   ae2e364338a9155c8280372861ba3b8f
#
_cell.length_a   1.000
_cell.length_b   1.000
_cell.length_c   1.000
_cell.angle_alpha   90.00
_cell.angle_beta   90.00
_cell.angle_gamma   90.00
#
_symmetry.space_group_name_H-M   'P 1'
#
loop_
_entity.id
_entity.type
_entity.pdbx_description
1 polymer ?
#
loop_
_entity_poly.entity_id
_entity_poly.type
_entity_poly.pdbx_seq_one_letter_code
_entity_poly.pdbx_strand_id
1 'polypeptide(L)'
;MSSAAPAGQLRADDVSFAYVGAARAALRHVNLGVAPGEVVLVTGASGCGKSTLALALCGLIPSRVHGELRGRVMFGTTPLSGMKPHEASQLVGMVFQNPNLQLINQTVQSEVAFGPENLALPQPEIAARVDWCLDVTGMAGMRTAAVVTLSGGQKQRTAIAATLAMRPRILVLDEPLSDLDPVGAQEVLATLQRLARDGGTGVIIIEHRVDEVAPWADRVVLMDDGRVVLDQPPRAAWAEPGPWRATGVGIPDVVRLAHAVPGAFGSGLPLSVREAADAVKDTWFEAALAAAAAARGIGPAAGAGPEVGPPLLSWDGVSVEFDGKRVVDDVTLAVDEGEWVALIGANGSGKSTLTGLTVGLGKPSAGVVRFRGRPVRPGKVFDHAAQVALLLQAADDMLFETTVRKELEFGFKFRARPKDPVLDVPEAVEFFGFAGREEDSPWELSQGGRQRLALAALLVGAPGVLVLDEPTTGQDANHMRAFLRLLDRVRARTGITIVTVTHDIRGLASRAARVVLLGEGQVRADGPASRVFAMTGDLIRWGVLAPPLARLPSELLGPGVGDVLLEVDALASAVLTHRHGAPPAASPPAGALRS
;
A
#
# COMPACT_ATOMS: atom_id res chain seq x y z
N MET A 1 -7.30 -28.08 32.92
CA MET A 1 -6.04 -28.83 32.73
C MET A 1 -5.16 -27.97 31.85
N SER A 2 -4.15 -27.31 32.43
CA SER A 2 -3.20 -26.47 31.68
C SER A 2 -2.27 -27.38 30.90
N SER A 3 -2.49 -27.51 29.60
CA SER A 3 -1.53 -28.15 28.69
C SER A 3 -0.25 -27.31 28.76
N ALA A 4 0.87 -27.97 29.08
CA ALA A 4 2.18 -27.32 29.05
C ALA A 4 2.39 -26.74 27.66
N ALA A 5 2.68 -25.42 27.59
CA ALA A 5 2.93 -24.74 26.33
C ALA A 5 4.12 -25.37 25.61
N PRO A 6 4.06 -25.56 24.28
CA PRO A 6 5.19 -26.05 23.53
C PRO A 6 6.40 -25.13 23.72
N ALA A 7 7.57 -25.72 23.89
CA ALA A 7 8.81 -24.98 24.08
C ALA A 7 9.05 -24.06 22.88
N GLY A 8 9.28 -22.77 23.14
CA GLY A 8 9.61 -21.77 22.11
C GLY A 8 8.41 -21.04 21.48
N GLN A 9 7.19 -21.22 21.96
CA GLN A 9 6.02 -20.46 21.51
C GLN A 9 5.96 -19.07 22.14
N LEU A 10 5.70 -18.04 21.33
CA LEU A 10 5.33 -16.70 21.81
C LEU A 10 3.84 -16.67 22.12
N ARG A 11 3.44 -16.15 23.31
CA ARG A 11 2.04 -16.05 23.71
C ARG A 11 1.71 -14.74 24.38
N ALA A 12 0.58 -14.19 24.02
CA ALA A 12 -0.13 -13.16 24.76
C ALA A 12 -1.29 -13.84 25.49
N ASP A 13 -1.31 -13.78 26.81
CA ASP A 13 -2.33 -14.38 27.68
C ASP A 13 -3.14 -13.25 28.34
N ASP A 14 -4.37 -13.03 27.87
CA ASP A 14 -5.34 -12.03 28.37
C ASP A 14 -4.78 -10.61 28.43
N VAL A 15 -4.03 -10.21 27.37
CA VAL A 15 -3.32 -8.94 27.34
C VAL A 15 -4.27 -7.77 27.10
N SER A 16 -4.23 -6.80 28.02
CA SER A 16 -4.91 -5.51 27.90
C SER A 16 -3.91 -4.39 28.17
N PHE A 17 -3.97 -3.30 27.39
CA PHE A 17 -3.07 -2.16 27.55
C PHE A 17 -3.77 -0.84 27.30
N ALA A 18 -3.52 0.13 28.18
CA ALA A 18 -3.95 1.51 28.02
C ALA A 18 -2.75 2.45 28.13
N TYR A 19 -2.61 3.36 27.16
CA TYR A 19 -1.60 4.43 27.20
C TYR A 19 -1.91 5.41 28.33
N VAL A 20 -0.88 6.06 28.88
CA VAL A 20 -1.06 7.10 29.90
C VAL A 20 -1.96 8.22 29.36
N GLY A 21 -3.00 8.54 30.11
CA GLY A 21 -3.97 9.59 29.73
C GLY A 21 -4.99 9.19 28.65
N ALA A 22 -4.92 7.97 28.11
CA ALA A 22 -5.91 7.52 27.15
C ALA A 22 -7.25 7.17 27.80
N ALA A 23 -8.36 7.65 27.21
CA ALA A 23 -9.71 7.35 27.69
C ALA A 23 -10.13 5.88 27.48
N ARG A 24 -9.45 5.17 26.55
CA ARG A 24 -9.77 3.77 26.19
C ARG A 24 -8.49 2.94 26.11
N ALA A 25 -8.60 1.66 26.47
CA ALA A 25 -7.52 0.71 26.29
C ALA A 25 -7.32 0.40 24.79
N ALA A 26 -6.04 0.42 24.36
CA ALA A 26 -5.65 0.09 23.00
C ALA A 26 -5.63 -1.43 22.73
N LEU A 27 -5.44 -2.24 23.76
CA LEU A 27 -5.61 -3.71 23.72
C LEU A 27 -6.59 -4.12 24.82
N ARG A 28 -7.44 -5.09 24.48
CA ARG A 28 -8.49 -5.58 25.39
C ARG A 28 -8.62 -7.10 25.31
N HIS A 29 -8.18 -7.79 26.36
CA HIS A 29 -8.29 -9.24 26.50
C HIS A 29 -7.76 -10.02 25.29
N VAL A 30 -6.60 -9.60 24.77
CA VAL A 30 -5.97 -10.25 23.61
C VAL A 30 -5.33 -11.56 24.02
N ASN A 31 -5.73 -12.63 23.33
CA ASN A 31 -5.12 -13.94 23.41
C ASN A 31 -4.57 -14.30 22.03
N LEU A 32 -3.26 -14.55 21.94
CA LEU A 32 -2.59 -14.90 20.69
C LEU A 32 -1.39 -15.78 20.99
N GLY A 33 -1.24 -16.89 20.27
CA GLY A 33 -0.04 -17.72 20.33
C GLY A 33 0.59 -17.84 18.95
N VAL A 34 1.92 -17.82 18.85
CA VAL A 34 2.65 -17.99 17.61
C VAL A 34 3.77 -18.99 17.79
N ALA A 35 3.80 -20.02 16.98
CA ALA A 35 4.81 -21.08 17.02
C ALA A 35 6.06 -20.71 16.19
N PRO A 36 7.23 -21.30 16.47
CA PRO A 36 8.39 -21.21 15.59
C PRO A 36 8.04 -21.74 14.18
N GLY A 37 8.49 -21.04 13.14
CA GLY A 37 8.22 -21.38 11.74
C GLY A 37 6.81 -21.06 11.24
N GLU A 38 5.91 -20.60 12.10
CA GLU A 38 4.55 -20.20 11.72
C GLU A 38 4.54 -18.76 11.15
N VAL A 39 3.79 -18.55 10.09
CA VAL A 39 3.55 -17.22 9.50
C VAL A 39 2.12 -16.78 9.83
N VAL A 40 2.00 -15.73 10.64
CA VAL A 40 0.73 -15.16 11.08
C VAL A 40 0.52 -13.79 10.48
N LEU A 41 -0.52 -13.63 9.69
CA LEU A 41 -1.00 -12.32 9.22
C LEU A 41 -1.92 -11.70 10.27
N VAL A 42 -1.56 -10.55 10.80
CA VAL A 42 -2.42 -9.74 11.67
C VAL A 42 -2.94 -8.55 10.85
N THR A 43 -4.24 -8.42 10.75
CA THR A 43 -4.87 -7.31 10.02
C THR A 43 -6.04 -6.71 10.83
N GLY A 44 -6.52 -5.56 10.40
CA GLY A 44 -7.58 -4.83 11.09
C GLY A 44 -7.61 -3.36 10.65
N ALA A 45 -8.66 -2.62 11.00
CA ALA A 45 -8.76 -1.19 10.70
C ALA A 45 -7.62 -0.38 11.35
N SER A 46 -7.29 0.79 10.79
CA SER A 46 -6.32 1.70 11.41
C SER A 46 -6.78 2.10 12.82
N GLY A 47 -5.83 2.11 13.76
CA GLY A 47 -6.13 2.43 15.15
C GLY A 47 -6.78 1.31 15.98
N CYS A 48 -7.00 0.11 15.42
CA CYS A 48 -7.59 -1.01 16.17
C CYS A 48 -6.62 -1.70 17.15
N GLY A 49 -5.36 -1.25 17.27
CA GLY A 49 -4.41 -1.75 18.25
C GLY A 49 -3.30 -2.68 17.72
N LYS A 50 -3.16 -2.87 16.41
CA LYS A 50 -2.16 -3.78 15.81
C LYS A 50 -0.72 -3.44 16.20
N SER A 51 -0.28 -2.19 16.00
CA SER A 51 1.07 -1.75 16.36
C SER A 51 1.30 -1.82 17.88
N THR A 52 0.24 -1.55 18.68
CA THR A 52 0.30 -1.74 20.14
C THR A 52 0.49 -3.22 20.50
N LEU A 53 -0.17 -4.13 19.78
CA LEU A 53 0.05 -5.57 19.93
C LEU A 53 1.49 -5.96 19.58
N ALA A 54 2.05 -5.44 18.46
CA ALA A 54 3.44 -5.67 18.10
C ALA A 54 4.41 -5.25 19.22
N LEU A 55 4.23 -4.04 19.75
CA LEU A 55 5.03 -3.53 20.86
C LEU A 55 4.91 -4.40 22.12
N ALA A 56 3.71 -4.90 22.42
CA ALA A 56 3.50 -5.80 23.55
C ALA A 56 4.21 -7.14 23.35
N LEU A 57 4.07 -7.74 22.15
CA LEU A 57 4.69 -9.03 21.80
C LEU A 57 6.23 -8.96 21.83
N CYS A 58 6.80 -7.79 21.56
CA CYS A 58 8.25 -7.56 21.63
C CYS A 58 8.75 -7.16 23.03
N GLY A 59 7.88 -7.10 24.05
CA GLY A 59 8.22 -6.70 25.42
C GLY A 59 8.58 -5.22 25.57
N LEU A 60 8.25 -4.38 24.58
CA LEU A 60 8.49 -2.93 24.62
C LEU A 60 7.47 -2.18 25.47
N ILE A 61 6.30 -2.78 25.69
CA ILE A 61 5.27 -2.35 26.61
C ILE A 61 5.37 -3.21 27.89
N PRO A 62 5.31 -2.63 29.09
CA PRO A 62 5.25 -1.19 29.42
C PRO A 62 6.64 -0.55 29.58
N SER A 63 7.73 -1.28 29.31
CA SER A 63 9.10 -0.89 29.68
C SER A 63 9.61 0.37 28.95
N ARG A 64 9.22 0.58 27.69
CA ARG A 64 9.63 1.71 26.84
C ARG A 64 8.45 2.60 26.47
N VAL A 65 7.28 2.01 26.32
CA VAL A 65 6.03 2.72 26.05
C VAL A 65 5.19 2.66 27.31
N HIS A 66 5.04 3.80 27.98
CA HIS A 66 4.39 3.86 29.29
C HIS A 66 2.88 3.70 29.19
N GLY A 67 2.33 2.90 30.11
CA GLY A 67 0.91 2.63 30.20
C GLY A 67 0.62 1.51 31.22
N GLU A 68 -0.65 1.20 31.38
CA GLU A 68 -1.11 0.12 32.25
C GLU A 68 -1.25 -1.18 31.44
N LEU A 69 -0.39 -2.16 31.70
CA LEU A 69 -0.44 -3.49 31.11
C LEU A 69 -1.07 -4.49 32.09
N ARG A 70 -2.08 -5.22 31.64
CA ARG A 70 -2.68 -6.38 32.34
C ARG A 70 -2.50 -7.61 31.48
N GLY A 71 -2.50 -8.79 32.09
CA GLY A 71 -2.18 -10.03 31.41
C GLY A 71 -0.67 -10.27 31.30
N ARG A 72 -0.25 -11.15 30.40
CA ARG A 72 1.17 -11.55 30.26
C ARG A 72 1.53 -11.82 28.82
N VAL A 73 2.76 -11.43 28.45
CA VAL A 73 3.40 -11.89 27.19
C VAL A 73 4.56 -12.80 27.56
N MET A 74 4.54 -14.01 27.04
CA MET A 74 5.45 -15.09 27.39
C MET A 74 6.15 -15.65 26.14
N PHE A 75 7.43 -15.96 26.26
CA PHE A 75 8.12 -16.79 25.30
C PHE A 75 8.45 -18.14 25.99
N GLY A 76 7.76 -19.20 25.60
CA GLY A 76 7.77 -20.44 26.36
C GLY A 76 7.30 -20.22 27.80
N THR A 77 8.22 -20.40 28.77
CA THR A 77 7.97 -20.13 30.20
C THR A 77 8.49 -18.79 30.68
N THR A 78 9.17 -18.03 29.81
CA THR A 78 9.86 -16.78 30.17
C THR A 78 8.94 -15.57 29.91
N PRO A 79 8.64 -14.71 30.89
CA PRO A 79 7.88 -13.49 30.67
C PRO A 79 8.77 -12.45 29.97
N LEU A 80 8.25 -11.81 28.91
CA LEU A 80 8.95 -10.77 28.17
C LEU A 80 8.87 -9.40 28.88
N SER A 81 7.80 -9.17 29.65
CA SER A 81 7.66 -7.95 30.43
C SER A 81 8.75 -7.88 31.52
N GLY A 82 9.53 -6.79 31.52
CA GLY A 82 10.62 -6.60 32.47
C GLY A 82 12.00 -7.14 32.01
N MET A 83 12.08 -7.85 30.88
CA MET A 83 13.35 -8.18 30.26
C MET A 83 14.07 -6.93 29.75
N LYS A 84 15.40 -6.98 29.73
CA LYS A 84 16.18 -5.94 29.07
C LYS A 84 15.98 -6.03 27.55
N PRO A 85 15.95 -4.90 26.81
CA PRO A 85 15.69 -4.91 25.36
C PRO A 85 16.61 -5.83 24.56
N HIS A 86 17.90 -5.90 24.89
CA HIS A 86 18.87 -6.76 24.21
C HIS A 86 18.65 -8.27 24.49
N GLU A 87 18.02 -8.63 25.61
CA GLU A 87 17.65 -10.00 25.92
C GLU A 87 16.35 -10.36 25.19
N ALA A 88 15.34 -9.46 25.22
CA ALA A 88 14.09 -9.65 24.52
C ALA A 88 14.27 -9.76 23.00
N SER A 89 15.16 -8.94 22.41
CA SER A 89 15.41 -8.93 20.96
C SER A 89 16.06 -10.21 20.42
N GLN A 90 16.66 -11.03 21.24
CA GLN A 90 17.13 -12.37 20.87
C GLN A 90 16.00 -13.41 20.84
N LEU A 91 14.87 -13.12 21.46
CA LEU A 91 13.68 -13.97 21.42
C LEU A 91 12.70 -13.47 20.37
N VAL A 92 12.39 -12.16 20.39
CA VAL A 92 11.43 -11.52 19.49
C VAL A 92 12.04 -10.27 18.90
N GLY A 93 12.34 -10.31 17.61
CA GLY A 93 12.82 -9.15 16.85
C GLY A 93 11.65 -8.31 16.33
N MET A 94 11.82 -6.98 16.27
CA MET A 94 10.82 -6.07 15.72
C MET A 94 11.38 -5.25 14.56
N VAL A 95 10.61 -5.17 13.49
CA VAL A 95 10.83 -4.24 12.38
C VAL A 95 9.68 -3.24 12.38
N PHE A 96 10.02 -1.96 12.54
CA PHE A 96 9.04 -0.88 12.61
C PHE A 96 8.54 -0.48 11.22
N GLN A 97 7.35 0.11 11.16
CA GLN A 97 6.72 0.61 9.94
C GLN A 97 7.64 1.59 9.19
N ASN A 98 8.26 2.54 9.90
CA ASN A 98 9.21 3.47 9.30
C ASN A 98 10.65 3.03 9.57
N PRO A 99 11.38 2.48 8.58
CA PRO A 99 12.75 2.03 8.76
C PRO A 99 13.71 3.15 9.14
N ASN A 100 13.43 4.42 8.82
CA ASN A 100 14.29 5.55 9.19
C ASN A 100 14.37 5.76 10.71
N LEU A 101 13.37 5.29 11.49
CA LEU A 101 13.40 5.36 12.94
C LEU A 101 14.27 4.27 13.56
N GLN A 102 14.66 3.26 12.79
CA GLN A 102 15.42 2.10 13.25
C GLN A 102 16.88 2.14 12.77
N LEU A 103 17.13 2.70 11.58
CA LEU A 103 18.44 2.75 10.95
C LEU A 103 19.23 3.96 11.47
N ILE A 104 20.35 3.71 12.17
CA ILE A 104 21.13 4.74 12.87
C ILE A 104 22.59 4.83 12.42
N ASN A 105 23.12 3.80 11.75
CA ASN A 105 24.50 3.74 11.32
C ASN A 105 24.69 4.30 9.89
N GLN A 106 25.96 4.57 9.54
CA GLN A 106 26.27 5.21 8.26
C GLN A 106 26.19 4.26 7.07
N THR A 107 26.57 2.99 7.24
CA THR A 107 26.60 2.00 6.15
C THR A 107 25.71 0.80 6.45
N VAL A 108 25.28 0.11 5.40
CA VAL A 108 24.48 -1.12 5.52
C VAL A 108 25.18 -2.15 6.39
N GLN A 109 26.47 -2.39 6.19
CA GLN A 109 27.23 -3.35 6.98
C GLN A 109 27.29 -2.96 8.46
N SER A 110 27.57 -1.70 8.78
CA SER A 110 27.64 -1.23 10.17
C SER A 110 26.27 -1.28 10.85
N GLU A 111 25.17 -1.07 10.10
CA GLU A 111 23.83 -1.21 10.63
C GLU A 111 23.51 -2.66 11.01
N VAL A 112 23.85 -3.61 10.15
CA VAL A 112 23.60 -5.04 10.40
C VAL A 112 24.51 -5.57 11.52
N ALA A 113 25.74 -5.08 11.63
CA ALA A 113 26.69 -5.46 12.67
C ALA A 113 26.33 -4.91 14.06
N PHE A 114 25.60 -3.80 14.12
CA PHE A 114 25.35 -3.03 15.36
C PHE A 114 24.75 -3.87 16.50
N GLY A 115 23.74 -4.68 16.21
CA GLY A 115 23.12 -5.56 17.21
C GLY A 115 24.11 -6.60 17.79
N PRO A 116 24.74 -7.41 16.95
CA PRO A 116 25.78 -8.36 17.35
C PRO A 116 26.97 -7.75 18.11
N GLU A 117 27.40 -6.53 17.73
CA GLU A 117 28.47 -5.80 18.45
C GLU A 117 28.00 -5.42 19.86
N ASN A 118 26.77 -4.95 20.04
CA ASN A 118 26.22 -4.65 21.35
C ASN A 118 26.03 -5.88 22.25
N LEU A 119 25.96 -7.08 21.65
CA LEU A 119 25.99 -8.35 22.38
C LEU A 119 27.41 -8.79 22.71
N ALA A 120 28.44 -8.02 22.34
CA ALA A 120 29.86 -8.33 22.51
C ALA A 120 30.25 -9.70 21.93
N LEU A 121 29.66 -10.05 20.77
CA LEU A 121 30.00 -11.30 20.08
C LEU A 121 31.43 -11.24 19.49
N PRO A 122 32.09 -12.39 19.31
CA PRO A 122 33.39 -12.45 18.63
C PRO A 122 33.32 -11.95 17.19
N GLN A 123 34.33 -11.19 16.72
CA GLN A 123 34.38 -10.63 15.38
C GLN A 123 34.12 -11.63 14.24
N PRO A 124 34.63 -12.88 14.26
CA PRO A 124 34.32 -13.88 13.25
C PRO A 124 32.81 -14.24 13.19
N GLU A 125 32.16 -14.27 14.35
CA GLU A 125 30.71 -14.54 14.42
C GLU A 125 29.90 -13.36 13.90
N ILE A 126 30.29 -12.12 14.24
CA ILE A 126 29.67 -10.90 13.72
C ILE A 126 29.76 -10.90 12.20
N ALA A 127 30.96 -11.13 11.64
CA ALA A 127 31.16 -11.17 10.19
C ALA A 127 30.25 -12.23 9.51
N ALA A 128 30.22 -13.46 10.06
CA ALA A 128 29.40 -14.53 9.53
C ALA A 128 27.88 -14.22 9.58
N ARG A 129 27.42 -13.56 10.66
CA ARG A 129 26.01 -13.11 10.77
C ARG A 129 25.68 -12.02 9.77
N VAL A 130 26.57 -11.03 9.62
CA VAL A 130 26.40 -9.94 8.64
C VAL A 130 26.34 -10.50 7.23
N ASP A 131 27.26 -11.39 6.85
CA ASP A 131 27.30 -12.00 5.52
C ASP A 131 25.99 -12.74 5.23
N TRP A 132 25.55 -13.59 6.15
CA TRP A 132 24.31 -14.34 6.02
C TRP A 132 23.08 -13.42 5.90
N CYS A 133 22.98 -12.39 6.77
CA CYS A 133 21.84 -11.47 6.75
C CYS A 133 21.76 -10.68 5.45
N LEU A 134 22.91 -10.17 4.97
CA LEU A 134 22.98 -9.43 3.71
C LEU A 134 22.63 -10.31 2.49
N ASP A 135 23.06 -11.56 2.51
CA ASP A 135 22.75 -12.51 1.45
C ASP A 135 21.26 -12.85 1.42
N VAL A 136 20.69 -13.23 2.58
CA VAL A 136 19.26 -13.60 2.69
C VAL A 136 18.35 -12.45 2.31
N THR A 137 18.71 -11.21 2.65
CA THR A 137 17.88 -10.01 2.33
C THR A 137 18.19 -9.40 0.97
N GLY A 138 19.12 -9.99 0.19
CA GLY A 138 19.51 -9.47 -1.12
C GLY A 138 20.26 -8.14 -1.05
N MET A 139 20.93 -7.84 0.08
CA MET A 139 21.68 -6.60 0.32
C MET A 139 23.21 -6.75 0.19
N ALA A 140 23.70 -7.93 -0.22
CA ALA A 140 25.15 -8.20 -0.31
C ALA A 140 25.89 -7.19 -1.20
N GLY A 141 25.32 -6.82 -2.35
CA GLY A 141 25.88 -5.83 -3.28
C GLY A 141 25.85 -4.40 -2.76
N MET A 142 25.13 -4.13 -1.68
CA MET A 142 24.98 -2.80 -1.07
C MET A 142 25.71 -2.66 0.27
N ARG A 143 26.58 -3.60 0.61
CA ARG A 143 27.29 -3.71 1.90
C ARG A 143 27.89 -2.38 2.38
N THR A 144 28.58 -1.66 1.52
CA THR A 144 29.29 -0.40 1.82
C THR A 144 28.46 0.85 1.50
N ALA A 145 27.25 0.68 0.99
CA ALA A 145 26.39 1.82 0.65
C ALA A 145 26.01 2.61 1.90
N ALA A 146 25.92 3.93 1.75
CA ALA A 146 25.45 4.80 2.82
C ALA A 146 23.94 4.62 3.02
N VAL A 147 23.49 4.42 4.26
CA VAL A 147 22.08 4.19 4.60
C VAL A 147 21.17 5.32 4.12
N VAL A 148 21.66 6.56 4.15
CA VAL A 148 20.90 7.74 3.71
C VAL A 148 20.60 7.73 2.20
N THR A 149 21.42 7.04 1.41
CA THR A 149 21.26 6.97 -0.07
C THR A 149 20.38 5.81 -0.53
N LEU A 150 19.94 4.95 0.40
CA LEU A 150 19.12 3.78 0.08
C LEU A 150 17.69 4.19 -0.30
N SER A 151 17.11 3.46 -1.24
CA SER A 151 15.66 3.53 -1.50
C SER A 151 14.85 3.00 -0.30
N GLY A 152 13.54 3.31 -0.22
CA GLY A 152 12.66 2.81 0.84
C GLY A 152 12.73 1.29 0.99
N GLY A 153 12.66 0.54 -0.12
CA GLY A 153 12.77 -0.92 -0.11
C GLY A 153 14.14 -1.44 0.35
N GLN A 154 15.23 -0.76 -0.01
CA GLN A 154 16.56 -1.10 0.47
C GLN A 154 16.72 -0.81 1.96
N LYS A 155 16.16 0.30 2.45
CA LYS A 155 16.10 0.61 3.88
C LYS A 155 15.33 -0.45 4.66
N GLN A 156 14.17 -0.86 4.15
CA GLN A 156 13.35 -1.90 4.78
C GLN A 156 14.10 -3.24 4.86
N ARG A 157 14.73 -3.67 3.76
CA ARG A 157 15.56 -4.88 3.75
C ARG A 157 16.77 -4.78 4.67
N THR A 158 17.36 -3.59 4.81
CA THR A 158 18.45 -3.34 5.77
C THR A 158 17.97 -3.46 7.21
N ALA A 159 16.78 -2.90 7.54
CA ALA A 159 16.18 -3.03 8.87
C ALA A 159 15.83 -4.49 9.22
N ILE A 160 15.34 -5.24 8.25
CA ILE A 160 15.11 -6.70 8.39
C ILE A 160 16.46 -7.41 8.65
N ALA A 161 17.49 -7.12 7.85
CA ALA A 161 18.83 -7.71 8.01
C ALA A 161 19.43 -7.43 9.40
N ALA A 162 19.34 -6.17 9.86
CA ALA A 162 19.81 -5.76 11.18
C ALA A 162 19.09 -6.49 12.32
N THR A 163 17.77 -6.65 12.19
CA THR A 163 16.97 -7.40 13.17
C THR A 163 17.31 -8.89 13.15
N LEU A 164 17.49 -9.49 11.97
CA LEU A 164 17.86 -10.90 11.81
C LEU A 164 19.26 -11.22 12.36
N ALA A 165 20.19 -10.27 12.35
CA ALA A 165 21.53 -10.44 12.91
C ALA A 165 21.53 -10.76 14.41
N MET A 166 20.46 -10.41 15.12
CA MET A 166 20.20 -10.81 16.50
C MET A 166 19.78 -12.27 16.66
N ARG A 167 19.43 -12.95 15.55
CA ARG A 167 18.89 -14.32 15.49
C ARG A 167 17.66 -14.54 16.35
N PRO A 168 16.59 -13.70 16.19
CA PRO A 168 15.36 -13.87 16.94
C PRO A 168 14.65 -15.18 16.58
N ARG A 169 13.89 -15.73 17.52
CA ARG A 169 13.04 -16.89 17.29
C ARG A 169 11.72 -16.54 16.62
N ILE A 170 11.24 -15.33 16.89
CA ILE A 170 10.04 -14.75 16.27
C ILE A 170 10.41 -13.37 15.72
N LEU A 171 9.97 -13.08 14.51
CA LEU A 171 10.11 -11.78 13.87
C LEU A 171 8.72 -11.12 13.74
N VAL A 172 8.56 -9.94 14.33
CA VAL A 172 7.35 -9.12 14.23
C VAL A 172 7.65 -7.97 13.28
N LEU A 173 6.84 -7.82 12.24
CA LEU A 173 6.96 -6.75 11.26
C LEU A 173 5.67 -5.92 11.26
N ASP A 174 5.82 -4.63 11.51
CA ASP A 174 4.69 -3.69 11.48
C ASP A 174 4.67 -2.95 10.15
N GLU A 175 3.71 -3.29 9.30
CA GLU A 175 3.50 -2.77 7.94
C GLU A 175 4.77 -2.75 7.06
N PRO A 176 5.49 -3.90 6.93
CA PRO A 176 6.77 -3.94 6.23
C PRO A 176 6.68 -3.66 4.73
N LEU A 177 5.50 -3.62 4.14
CA LEU A 177 5.27 -3.43 2.71
C LEU A 177 4.77 -2.01 2.36
N SER A 178 4.51 -1.14 3.34
CA SER A 178 3.80 0.13 3.15
C SER A 178 4.46 1.09 2.15
N ASP A 179 5.79 1.20 2.19
CA ASP A 179 6.57 2.12 1.35
C ASP A 179 7.25 1.43 0.16
N LEU A 180 6.88 0.16 -0.10
CA LEU A 180 7.48 -0.64 -1.16
C LEU A 180 6.64 -0.63 -2.43
N ASP A 181 7.33 -0.53 -3.57
CA ASP A 181 6.72 -0.91 -4.83
C ASP A 181 6.43 -2.42 -4.87
N PRO A 182 5.58 -2.89 -5.79
CA PRO A 182 5.16 -4.30 -5.81
C PRO A 182 6.30 -5.30 -5.95
N VAL A 183 7.37 -4.96 -6.66
CA VAL A 183 8.55 -5.83 -6.85
C VAL A 183 9.33 -5.93 -5.54
N GLY A 184 9.60 -4.79 -4.90
CA GLY A 184 10.26 -4.74 -3.59
C GLY A 184 9.46 -5.48 -2.51
N ALA A 185 8.12 -5.35 -2.54
CA ALA A 185 7.25 -6.09 -1.63
C ALA A 185 7.37 -7.61 -1.83
N GLN A 186 7.35 -8.10 -3.08
CA GLN A 186 7.53 -9.53 -3.37
C GLN A 186 8.90 -10.06 -2.90
N GLU A 187 9.98 -9.28 -3.06
CA GLU A 187 11.31 -9.66 -2.59
C GLU A 187 11.36 -9.80 -1.06
N VAL A 188 10.77 -8.84 -0.33
CA VAL A 188 10.65 -8.90 1.13
C VAL A 188 9.84 -10.13 1.56
N LEU A 189 8.68 -10.34 0.95
CA LEU A 189 7.82 -11.48 1.26
C LEU A 189 8.50 -12.82 0.99
N ALA A 190 9.20 -12.97 -0.14
CA ALA A 190 9.97 -14.17 -0.45
C ALA A 190 11.09 -14.43 0.57
N THR A 191 11.72 -13.37 1.07
CA THR A 191 12.72 -13.46 2.14
C THR A 191 12.10 -13.97 3.44
N LEU A 192 10.97 -13.38 3.87
CA LEU A 192 10.27 -13.78 5.09
C LEU A 192 9.77 -15.23 5.01
N GLN A 193 9.28 -15.66 3.85
CA GLN A 193 8.85 -17.02 3.61
C GLN A 193 10.00 -18.05 3.76
N ARG A 194 11.17 -17.74 3.19
CA ARG A 194 12.37 -18.57 3.37
C ARG A 194 12.79 -18.66 4.83
N LEU A 195 12.79 -17.54 5.55
CA LEU A 195 13.14 -17.50 6.97
C LEU A 195 12.20 -18.36 7.83
N ALA A 196 10.91 -18.34 7.56
CA ALA A 196 9.94 -19.15 8.27
C ALA A 196 10.13 -20.65 7.96
N ARG A 197 10.19 -21.02 6.68
CA ARG A 197 10.24 -22.43 6.25
C ARG A 197 11.59 -23.10 6.52
N ASP A 198 12.68 -22.43 6.16
CA ASP A 198 14.02 -23.02 6.19
C ASP A 198 14.73 -22.74 7.52
N GLY A 199 14.46 -21.59 8.13
CA GLY A 199 15.08 -21.13 9.36
C GLY A 199 14.33 -21.44 10.65
N GLY A 200 13.07 -21.90 10.55
CA GLY A 200 12.20 -22.13 11.73
C GLY A 200 11.89 -20.87 12.53
N THR A 201 12.10 -19.67 11.96
CA THR A 201 11.74 -18.42 12.60
C THR A 201 10.25 -18.18 12.44
N GLY A 202 9.51 -18.02 13.54
CA GLY A 202 8.11 -17.60 13.46
C GLY A 202 8.00 -16.15 12.96
N VAL A 203 7.00 -15.84 12.15
CA VAL A 203 6.85 -14.53 11.54
C VAL A 203 5.44 -14.01 11.79
N ILE A 204 5.35 -12.82 12.38
CA ILE A 204 4.11 -12.07 12.54
C ILE A 204 4.17 -10.87 11.60
N ILE A 205 3.27 -10.80 10.64
CA ILE A 205 3.17 -9.67 9.71
C ILE A 205 1.90 -8.91 9.99
N ILE A 206 2.03 -7.66 10.39
CA ILE A 206 0.91 -6.74 10.48
C ILE A 206 0.80 -6.06 9.13
N GLU A 207 -0.30 -6.26 8.40
CA GLU A 207 -0.47 -5.73 7.06
C GLU A 207 -1.92 -5.43 6.67
N HIS A 208 -2.06 -4.43 5.80
CA HIS A 208 -3.30 -4.08 5.15
C HIS A 208 -3.40 -4.66 3.72
N ARG A 209 -2.26 -5.00 3.11
CA ARG A 209 -2.14 -5.57 1.76
C ARG A 209 -2.36 -7.09 1.79
N VAL A 210 -3.57 -7.49 2.20
CA VAL A 210 -3.91 -8.90 2.47
C VAL A 210 -3.73 -9.82 1.25
N ASP A 211 -3.97 -9.33 0.01
CA ASP A 211 -3.79 -10.11 -1.23
C ASP A 211 -2.36 -10.63 -1.42
N GLU A 212 -1.38 -9.91 -0.88
CA GLU A 212 0.03 -10.25 -1.07
C GLU A 212 0.52 -11.26 -0.03
N VAL A 213 -0.03 -11.20 1.19
CA VAL A 213 0.39 -12.06 2.31
C VAL A 213 -0.49 -13.32 2.42
N ALA A 214 -1.76 -13.24 2.05
CA ALA A 214 -2.74 -14.32 2.15
C ALA A 214 -2.28 -15.68 1.58
N PRO A 215 -1.60 -15.73 0.41
CA PRO A 215 -1.24 -17.00 -0.22
C PRO A 215 -0.27 -17.88 0.56
N TRP A 216 0.43 -17.31 1.55
CA TRP A 216 1.50 -18.00 2.28
C TRP A 216 1.46 -17.82 3.79
N ALA A 217 0.47 -17.11 4.32
CA ALA A 217 0.17 -17.11 5.75
C ALA A 217 -0.43 -18.46 6.18
N ASP A 218 0.04 -18.99 7.30
CA ASP A 218 -0.54 -20.18 7.91
C ASP A 218 -1.82 -19.85 8.67
N ARG A 219 -1.90 -18.63 9.21
CA ARG A 219 -3.02 -18.15 10.01
C ARG A 219 -3.27 -16.65 9.81
N VAL A 220 -4.54 -16.27 9.87
CA VAL A 220 -5.02 -14.90 9.77
C VAL A 220 -5.72 -14.50 11.06
N VAL A 221 -5.26 -13.40 11.63
CA VAL A 221 -5.80 -12.78 12.84
C VAL A 221 -6.40 -11.43 12.47
N LEU A 222 -7.71 -11.28 12.68
CA LEU A 222 -8.42 -10.02 12.48
C LEU A 222 -8.61 -9.34 13.83
N MET A 223 -8.16 -8.10 13.91
CA MET A 223 -8.34 -7.25 15.09
C MET A 223 -9.39 -6.16 14.86
N ASP A 224 -10.18 -5.90 15.88
CA ASP A 224 -11.11 -4.78 15.94
C ASP A 224 -11.19 -4.23 17.37
N ASP A 225 -11.16 -2.90 17.51
CA ASP A 225 -11.29 -2.16 18.77
C ASP A 225 -10.49 -2.80 19.94
N GLY A 226 -9.22 -3.11 19.68
CA GLY A 226 -8.28 -3.69 20.65
C GLY A 226 -8.46 -5.18 20.94
N ARG A 227 -9.30 -5.89 20.21
CA ARG A 227 -9.60 -7.31 20.41
C ARG A 227 -9.24 -8.15 19.18
N VAL A 228 -8.91 -9.40 19.38
CA VAL A 228 -8.90 -10.42 18.33
C VAL A 228 -10.34 -10.88 18.14
N VAL A 229 -10.90 -10.64 16.95
CA VAL A 229 -12.28 -11.02 16.60
C VAL A 229 -12.33 -12.27 15.72
N LEU A 230 -11.20 -12.63 15.07
CA LEU A 230 -11.05 -13.85 14.28
C LEU A 230 -9.58 -14.30 14.33
N ASP A 231 -9.37 -15.61 14.46
CA ASP A 231 -8.05 -16.25 14.44
C ASP A 231 -8.23 -17.64 13.80
N GLN A 232 -7.91 -17.76 12.49
CA GLN A 232 -8.20 -18.96 11.71
C GLN A 232 -7.20 -19.15 10.56
N PRO A 233 -7.07 -20.37 10.00
CA PRO A 233 -6.39 -20.57 8.72
C PRO A 233 -7.00 -19.73 7.60
N PRO A 234 -6.21 -19.27 6.60
CA PRO A 234 -6.64 -18.27 5.62
C PRO A 234 -7.96 -18.60 4.90
N ARG A 235 -8.12 -19.84 4.41
CA ARG A 235 -9.35 -20.23 3.69
C ARG A 235 -10.59 -20.19 4.59
N ALA A 236 -10.46 -20.60 5.86
CA ALA A 236 -11.54 -20.53 6.83
C ALA A 236 -11.84 -19.09 7.23
N ALA A 237 -10.80 -18.27 7.40
CA ALA A 237 -10.92 -16.87 7.76
C ALA A 237 -11.76 -16.06 6.74
N TRP A 238 -11.62 -16.37 5.45
CA TRP A 238 -12.34 -15.67 4.40
C TRP A 238 -13.57 -16.42 3.85
N ALA A 239 -13.88 -17.60 4.37
CA ALA A 239 -15.11 -18.32 4.00
C ALA A 239 -16.38 -17.53 4.35
N GLU A 240 -16.33 -16.80 5.46
CA GLU A 240 -17.43 -15.95 5.93
C GLU A 240 -17.06 -14.45 5.82
N PRO A 241 -17.70 -13.68 4.93
CA PRO A 241 -17.40 -12.26 4.75
C PRO A 241 -17.95 -11.35 5.87
N GLY A 242 -18.77 -11.88 6.79
CA GLY A 242 -19.43 -11.11 7.86
C GLY A 242 -18.45 -10.30 8.72
N PRO A 243 -17.48 -10.92 9.42
CA PRO A 243 -16.51 -10.22 10.26
C PRO A 243 -15.71 -9.14 9.50
N TRP A 244 -15.34 -9.41 8.26
CA TRP A 244 -14.59 -8.49 7.39
C TRP A 244 -15.41 -7.26 7.00
N ARG A 245 -16.71 -7.44 6.70
CA ARG A 245 -17.61 -6.32 6.43
C ARG A 245 -17.85 -5.46 7.68
N ALA A 246 -18.00 -6.10 8.83
CA ALA A 246 -18.23 -5.39 10.10
C ALA A 246 -17.05 -4.50 10.49
N THR A 247 -15.80 -4.99 10.30
CA THR A 247 -14.57 -4.24 10.59
C THR A 247 -14.17 -3.31 9.44
N GLY A 248 -14.76 -3.49 8.24
CA GLY A 248 -14.42 -2.75 7.04
C GLY A 248 -13.04 -3.04 6.47
N VAL A 249 -12.41 -4.12 6.93
CA VAL A 249 -11.11 -4.58 6.39
C VAL A 249 -11.32 -5.23 5.03
N GLY A 250 -10.40 -4.98 4.10
CA GLY A 250 -10.44 -5.59 2.77
C GLY A 250 -10.22 -7.11 2.84
N ILE A 251 -10.86 -7.84 1.93
CA ILE A 251 -10.58 -9.25 1.67
C ILE A 251 -9.94 -9.37 0.28
N PRO A 252 -9.13 -10.42 0.01
CA PRO A 252 -8.48 -10.59 -1.29
C PRO A 252 -9.48 -10.53 -2.45
N ASP A 253 -9.11 -9.85 -3.55
CA ASP A 253 -10.02 -9.65 -4.69
C ASP A 253 -10.44 -10.97 -5.35
N VAL A 254 -9.54 -11.96 -5.40
CA VAL A 254 -9.86 -13.31 -5.92
C VAL A 254 -10.88 -14.05 -5.03
N VAL A 255 -10.82 -13.83 -3.71
CA VAL A 255 -11.82 -14.34 -2.75
C VAL A 255 -13.16 -13.65 -2.95
N ARG A 256 -13.15 -12.32 -3.14
CA ARG A 256 -14.38 -11.56 -3.46
C ARG A 256 -15.02 -12.06 -4.75
N LEU A 257 -14.21 -12.33 -5.77
CA LEU A 257 -14.70 -12.89 -7.03
C LEU A 257 -15.28 -14.30 -6.83
N ALA A 258 -14.65 -15.14 -6.02
CA ALA A 258 -15.17 -16.49 -5.71
C ALA A 258 -16.52 -16.42 -4.97
N HIS A 259 -16.71 -15.44 -4.08
CA HIS A 259 -18.02 -15.20 -3.46
C HIS A 259 -19.06 -14.64 -4.44
N ALA A 260 -18.66 -13.79 -5.39
CA ALA A 260 -19.54 -13.20 -6.38
C ALA A 260 -19.99 -14.20 -7.48
N VAL A 261 -19.18 -15.26 -7.73
CA VAL A 261 -19.47 -16.30 -8.72
C VAL A 261 -19.43 -17.69 -8.06
N PRO A 262 -20.45 -18.04 -7.24
CA PRO A 262 -20.49 -19.30 -6.52
C PRO A 262 -20.37 -20.52 -7.44
N GLY A 263 -19.56 -21.49 -7.04
CA GLY A 263 -19.34 -22.74 -7.77
C GLY A 263 -18.36 -22.65 -8.95
N ALA A 264 -17.81 -21.46 -9.26
CA ALA A 264 -16.80 -21.32 -10.31
C ALA A 264 -15.45 -21.92 -9.91
N PHE A 265 -15.07 -21.80 -8.64
CA PHE A 265 -13.75 -22.17 -8.11
C PHE A 265 -13.74 -23.52 -7.37
N GLY A 266 -14.70 -24.42 -7.66
CA GLY A 266 -14.80 -25.71 -6.99
C GLY A 266 -15.14 -25.59 -5.51
N SER A 267 -14.56 -26.47 -4.67
CA SER A 267 -14.79 -26.50 -3.22
C SER A 267 -13.84 -25.62 -2.40
N GLY A 268 -12.84 -24.98 -3.02
CA GLY A 268 -11.82 -24.18 -2.35
C GLY A 268 -11.88 -22.70 -2.69
N LEU A 269 -11.69 -21.82 -1.68
CA LEU A 269 -11.47 -20.40 -1.94
C LEU A 269 -10.04 -20.18 -2.44
N PRO A 270 -9.83 -19.55 -3.62
CA PRO A 270 -8.50 -19.21 -4.08
C PRO A 270 -7.92 -18.08 -3.23
N LEU A 271 -6.65 -18.17 -2.87
CA LEU A 271 -5.94 -17.13 -2.10
C LEU A 271 -5.00 -16.31 -2.98
N SER A 272 -4.74 -16.74 -4.20
CA SER A 272 -3.90 -16.04 -5.18
C SER A 272 -4.54 -16.06 -6.56
N VAL A 273 -4.06 -15.16 -7.44
CA VAL A 273 -4.48 -15.13 -8.85
C VAL A 273 -4.16 -16.45 -9.54
N ARG A 274 -2.99 -17.05 -9.25
CA ARG A 274 -2.58 -18.32 -9.81
C ARG A 274 -3.51 -19.47 -9.37
N GLU A 275 -3.82 -19.55 -8.08
CA GLU A 275 -4.79 -20.54 -7.59
C GLU A 275 -6.17 -20.35 -8.22
N ALA A 276 -6.60 -19.08 -8.39
CA ALA A 276 -7.86 -18.77 -9.05
C ALA A 276 -7.85 -19.23 -10.52
N ALA A 277 -6.76 -18.97 -11.25
CA ALA A 277 -6.59 -19.40 -12.62
C ALA A 277 -6.58 -20.93 -12.72
N ASP A 278 -5.77 -21.61 -11.90
CA ASP A 278 -5.69 -23.08 -11.89
C ASP A 278 -7.06 -23.73 -11.57
N ALA A 279 -7.85 -23.12 -10.67
CA ALA A 279 -9.16 -23.65 -10.27
C ALA A 279 -10.24 -23.53 -11.36
N VAL A 280 -10.13 -22.53 -12.25
CA VAL A 280 -11.15 -22.28 -13.29
C VAL A 280 -10.68 -22.67 -14.69
N LYS A 281 -9.45 -23.14 -14.83
CA LYS A 281 -8.88 -23.61 -16.10
C LYS A 281 -9.70 -24.78 -16.64
N ASP A 282 -9.94 -24.79 -17.95
CA ASP A 282 -10.74 -25.78 -18.67
C ASP A 282 -12.20 -25.89 -18.15
N THR A 283 -12.72 -24.84 -17.50
CA THR A 283 -14.10 -24.79 -17.01
C THR A 283 -14.97 -23.83 -17.81
N TRP A 284 -16.27 -23.83 -17.49
CA TRP A 284 -17.22 -22.86 -18.03
C TRP A 284 -16.84 -21.39 -17.73
N PHE A 285 -16.14 -21.14 -16.62
CA PHE A 285 -15.70 -19.81 -16.23
C PHE A 285 -14.67 -19.24 -17.20
N GLU A 286 -13.66 -20.04 -17.56
CA GLU A 286 -12.65 -19.65 -18.55
C GLU A 286 -13.29 -19.38 -19.90
N ALA A 287 -14.19 -20.25 -20.38
CA ALA A 287 -14.91 -20.06 -21.62
C ALA A 287 -15.78 -18.78 -21.60
N ALA A 288 -16.49 -18.53 -20.49
CA ALA A 288 -17.28 -17.32 -20.32
C ALA A 288 -16.41 -16.06 -20.24
N LEU A 289 -15.25 -16.14 -19.59
CA LEU A 289 -14.29 -15.04 -19.53
C LEU A 289 -13.71 -14.72 -20.91
N ALA A 290 -13.37 -15.74 -21.69
CA ALA A 290 -12.91 -15.58 -23.07
C ALA A 290 -13.99 -14.95 -23.96
N ALA A 291 -15.26 -15.38 -23.82
CA ALA A 291 -16.37 -14.78 -24.53
C ALA A 291 -16.61 -13.32 -24.13
N ALA A 292 -16.54 -13.01 -22.84
CA ALA A 292 -16.65 -11.64 -22.32
C ALA A 292 -15.52 -10.73 -22.81
N ALA A 293 -14.31 -11.25 -22.90
CA ALA A 293 -13.15 -10.53 -23.44
C ALA A 293 -13.31 -10.28 -24.95
N ALA A 294 -13.75 -11.29 -25.71
CA ALA A 294 -13.99 -11.18 -27.15
C ALA A 294 -15.13 -10.19 -27.48
N ALA A 295 -16.21 -10.17 -26.70
CA ALA A 295 -17.33 -9.27 -26.88
C ALA A 295 -16.99 -7.79 -26.68
N ARG A 296 -15.93 -7.50 -25.91
CA ARG A 296 -15.44 -6.13 -25.69
C ARG A 296 -14.57 -5.62 -26.83
N GLY A 297 -14.12 -6.52 -27.69
CA GLY A 297 -13.41 -6.22 -28.92
C GLY A 297 -12.04 -5.60 -28.73
N ILE A 298 -11.10 -5.96 -29.59
CA ILE A 298 -9.96 -5.10 -29.93
C ILE A 298 -10.56 -3.91 -30.71
N GLY A 299 -11.17 -2.97 -30.01
CA GLY A 299 -11.49 -1.69 -30.62
C GLY A 299 -10.18 -1.06 -31.05
N PRO A 300 -10.08 -0.50 -32.28
CA PRO A 300 -8.95 0.34 -32.62
C PRO A 300 -8.84 1.37 -31.50
N ALA A 301 -7.58 1.72 -31.14
CA ALA A 301 -7.33 2.83 -30.23
C ALA A 301 -8.35 3.92 -30.60
N ALA A 302 -9.15 4.36 -29.64
CA ALA A 302 -9.97 5.53 -29.85
C ALA A 302 -8.99 6.60 -30.32
N GLY A 303 -8.90 6.72 -31.62
CA GLY A 303 -8.10 7.76 -32.26
C GLY A 303 -8.61 9.05 -31.69
N ALA A 304 -7.71 9.97 -31.47
CA ALA A 304 -7.89 11.32 -30.96
C ALA A 304 -9.38 11.67 -30.84
N GLY A 305 -9.84 11.80 -29.58
CA GLY A 305 -11.21 12.30 -29.33
C GLY A 305 -11.44 13.59 -30.09
N PRO A 306 -12.66 14.12 -30.14
CA PRO A 306 -13.00 15.33 -30.89
C PRO A 306 -11.96 16.41 -30.59
N GLU A 307 -11.59 17.22 -31.59
CA GLU A 307 -10.59 18.27 -31.51
C GLU A 307 -10.69 19.00 -30.15
N VAL A 308 -9.86 18.54 -29.22
CA VAL A 308 -9.81 19.09 -27.88
C VAL A 308 -9.01 20.37 -27.97
N GLY A 309 -9.49 21.44 -27.39
CA GLY A 309 -8.75 22.71 -27.27
C GLY A 309 -7.34 22.48 -26.69
N PRO A 310 -6.53 23.51 -26.55
CA PRO A 310 -5.19 23.33 -25.99
C PRO A 310 -5.29 22.69 -24.60
N PRO A 311 -4.40 21.69 -24.29
CA PRO A 311 -4.45 20.95 -23.03
C PRO A 311 -4.35 21.88 -21.83
N LEU A 312 -5.00 21.51 -20.74
CA LEU A 312 -4.94 22.28 -19.50
C LEU A 312 -3.53 22.26 -18.90
N LEU A 313 -2.90 21.11 -18.90
CA LEU A 313 -1.53 20.89 -18.41
C LEU A 313 -0.74 20.08 -19.45
N SER A 314 0.48 20.52 -19.79
CA SER A 314 1.36 19.76 -20.69
C SER A 314 2.81 19.78 -20.23
N TRP A 315 3.51 18.69 -20.58
CA TRP A 315 4.95 18.54 -20.54
C TRP A 315 5.43 18.32 -21.97
N ASP A 316 6.23 19.23 -22.49
CA ASP A 316 6.66 19.22 -23.88
C ASP A 316 8.16 18.92 -23.93
N GLY A 317 8.55 17.66 -24.17
CA GLY A 317 9.93 17.19 -24.25
C GLY A 317 10.73 17.41 -22.96
N VAL A 318 10.09 17.19 -21.80
CA VAL A 318 10.68 17.53 -20.50
C VAL A 318 11.72 16.52 -20.07
N SER A 319 12.93 17.02 -19.74
CA SER A 319 13.99 16.24 -19.10
C SER A 319 14.45 16.91 -17.81
N VAL A 320 14.85 16.10 -16.84
CA VAL A 320 15.42 16.54 -15.55
C VAL A 320 16.63 15.70 -15.21
N GLU A 321 17.72 16.37 -14.81
CA GLU A 321 18.97 15.75 -14.43
C GLU A 321 19.39 16.23 -13.05
N PHE A 322 19.80 15.31 -12.17
CA PHE A 322 20.41 15.59 -10.85
C PHE A 322 21.76 14.87 -10.79
N ASP A 323 22.80 15.60 -10.46
CA ASP A 323 24.16 15.08 -10.27
C ASP A 323 24.64 14.17 -11.43
N GLY A 324 24.33 14.57 -12.67
CA GLY A 324 24.69 13.80 -13.88
C GLY A 324 23.81 12.58 -14.15
N LYS A 325 22.80 12.31 -13.30
CA LYS A 325 21.83 11.25 -13.52
C LYS A 325 20.52 11.81 -14.05
N ARG A 326 20.10 11.32 -15.21
CA ARG A 326 18.81 11.68 -15.80
C ARG A 326 17.69 10.95 -15.07
N VAL A 327 16.77 11.70 -14.45
CA VAL A 327 15.64 11.19 -13.66
C VAL A 327 14.34 11.24 -14.47
N VAL A 328 14.20 12.24 -15.33
CA VAL A 328 13.12 12.37 -16.32
C VAL A 328 13.77 12.57 -17.66
N ASP A 329 13.32 11.87 -18.70
CA ASP A 329 13.97 11.81 -20.00
C ASP A 329 12.94 11.94 -21.13
N ASP A 330 12.93 13.12 -21.78
CA ASP A 330 12.12 13.46 -22.95
C ASP A 330 10.62 13.13 -22.80
N VAL A 331 10.03 13.51 -21.65
CA VAL A 331 8.62 13.26 -21.38
C VAL A 331 7.75 14.28 -22.11
N THR A 332 6.88 13.78 -22.99
CA THR A 332 5.80 14.53 -23.64
C THR A 332 4.47 13.94 -23.20
N LEU A 333 3.66 14.75 -22.49
CA LEU A 333 2.39 14.35 -21.92
C LEU A 333 1.45 15.55 -21.88
N ALA A 334 0.17 15.32 -22.16
CA ALA A 334 -0.87 16.33 -22.09
C ALA A 334 -2.02 15.81 -21.21
N VAL A 335 -2.65 16.69 -20.44
CA VAL A 335 -3.81 16.42 -19.61
C VAL A 335 -4.89 17.47 -19.91
N ASP A 336 -6.08 17.00 -20.22
CA ASP A 336 -7.21 17.84 -20.59
C ASP A 336 -8.03 18.32 -19.38
N GLU A 337 -8.83 19.35 -19.57
CA GLU A 337 -9.68 19.90 -18.50
C GLU A 337 -10.73 18.88 -18.07
N GLY A 338 -10.89 18.68 -16.75
CA GLY A 338 -11.82 17.70 -16.18
C GLY A 338 -11.38 16.24 -16.25
N GLU A 339 -10.19 15.95 -16.80
CA GLU A 339 -9.64 14.60 -16.87
C GLU A 339 -9.16 14.12 -15.48
N TRP A 340 -9.26 12.80 -15.24
CA TRP A 340 -8.56 12.16 -14.13
C TRP A 340 -7.53 11.18 -14.70
N VAL A 341 -6.25 11.53 -14.53
CA VAL A 341 -5.10 10.75 -15.01
C VAL A 341 -4.39 10.13 -13.81
N ALA A 342 -4.08 8.84 -13.87
CA ALA A 342 -3.20 8.17 -12.92
C ALA A 342 -1.80 8.03 -13.53
N LEU A 343 -0.79 8.61 -12.89
CA LEU A 343 0.62 8.44 -13.22
C LEU A 343 1.19 7.33 -12.33
N ILE A 344 1.52 6.19 -12.92
CA ILE A 344 2.02 5.00 -12.21
C ILE A 344 3.47 4.69 -12.61
N GLY A 345 4.16 3.88 -11.81
CA GLY A 345 5.54 3.44 -12.06
C GLY A 345 6.24 3.05 -10.77
N ALA A 346 7.40 2.40 -10.87
CA ALA A 346 8.22 2.03 -9.72
C ALA A 346 8.71 3.26 -8.92
N ASN A 347 9.15 3.01 -7.70
CA ASN A 347 9.83 4.04 -6.90
C ASN A 347 11.10 4.51 -7.63
N GLY A 348 11.31 5.83 -7.69
CA GLY A 348 12.43 6.42 -8.42
C GLY A 348 12.25 6.54 -9.93
N SER A 349 11.07 6.23 -10.49
CA SER A 349 10.80 6.38 -11.94
C SER A 349 10.63 7.84 -12.41
N GLY A 350 10.69 8.82 -11.51
CA GLY A 350 10.61 10.25 -11.84
C GLY A 350 9.24 10.89 -11.65
N LYS A 351 8.22 10.19 -11.13
CA LYS A 351 6.84 10.68 -10.98
C LYS A 351 6.74 11.97 -10.16
N SER A 352 7.23 11.96 -8.92
CA SER A 352 7.18 13.14 -8.04
C SER A 352 8.02 14.30 -8.57
N THR A 353 9.13 14.00 -9.28
CA THR A 353 9.92 15.02 -9.98
C THR A 353 9.09 15.66 -11.09
N LEU A 354 8.44 14.85 -11.94
CA LEU A 354 7.62 15.32 -13.04
C LEU A 354 6.44 16.18 -12.55
N THR A 355 5.76 15.74 -11.48
CA THR A 355 4.63 16.48 -10.91
C THR A 355 5.06 17.72 -10.15
N GLY A 356 6.20 17.72 -9.46
CA GLY A 356 6.77 18.90 -8.81
C GLY A 356 7.06 20.06 -9.77
N LEU A 357 7.39 19.77 -11.04
CA LEU A 357 7.57 20.79 -12.06
C LEU A 357 6.29 21.56 -12.37
N THR A 358 5.09 20.98 -12.16
CA THR A 358 3.81 21.63 -12.44
C THR A 358 3.52 22.83 -11.53
N VAL A 359 4.11 22.82 -10.34
CA VAL A 359 4.03 23.91 -9.37
C VAL A 359 5.31 24.76 -9.32
N GLY A 360 6.28 24.46 -10.21
CA GLY A 360 7.54 25.22 -10.27
C GLY A 360 8.56 24.88 -9.17
N LEU A 361 8.44 23.71 -8.51
CA LEU A 361 9.39 23.25 -7.48
C LEU A 361 10.77 22.89 -8.04
N GLY A 362 10.91 22.71 -9.35
CA GLY A 362 12.16 22.41 -10.02
C GLY A 362 12.28 23.12 -11.36
N LYS A 363 13.48 23.06 -11.94
CA LYS A 363 13.75 23.55 -13.30
C LYS A 363 14.06 22.35 -14.20
N PRO A 364 13.35 22.17 -15.33
CA PRO A 364 13.72 21.14 -16.29
C PRO A 364 15.08 21.48 -16.91
N SER A 365 15.89 20.45 -17.21
CA SER A 365 17.14 20.56 -17.97
C SER A 365 16.87 20.79 -19.46
N ALA A 366 15.76 20.26 -19.98
CA ALA A 366 15.26 20.49 -21.33
C ALA A 366 13.72 20.45 -21.34
N GLY A 367 13.11 20.99 -22.38
CA GLY A 367 11.67 21.04 -22.54
C GLY A 367 10.98 22.09 -21.66
N VAL A 368 9.65 22.05 -21.61
CA VAL A 368 8.86 23.04 -20.89
C VAL A 368 7.56 22.42 -20.36
N VAL A 369 7.17 22.79 -19.14
CA VAL A 369 5.82 22.49 -18.58
C VAL A 369 4.94 23.71 -18.82
N ARG A 370 3.69 23.48 -19.25
CA ARG A 370 2.72 24.57 -19.49
C ARG A 370 1.41 24.30 -18.75
N PHE A 371 0.83 25.38 -18.24
CA PHE A 371 -0.55 25.40 -17.75
C PHE A 371 -1.37 26.37 -18.61
N ARG A 372 -2.45 25.91 -19.21
CA ARG A 372 -3.26 26.67 -20.20
C ARG A 372 -2.39 27.33 -21.27
N GLY A 373 -1.42 26.60 -21.81
CA GLY A 373 -0.48 27.06 -22.83
C GLY A 373 0.63 28.00 -22.31
N ARG A 374 0.60 28.46 -21.06
CA ARG A 374 1.60 29.35 -20.47
C ARG A 374 2.69 28.56 -19.75
N PRO A 375 3.98 28.87 -19.97
CA PRO A 375 5.07 28.19 -19.29
C PRO A 375 5.00 28.34 -17.77
N VAL A 376 5.18 27.23 -17.05
CA VAL A 376 5.38 27.22 -15.60
C VAL A 376 6.79 27.74 -15.30
N ARG A 377 6.90 28.76 -14.43
CA ARG A 377 8.17 29.40 -14.11
C ARG A 377 8.83 28.74 -12.89
N PRO A 378 10.05 28.18 -13.02
CA PRO A 378 10.77 27.60 -11.90
C PRO A 378 10.98 28.61 -10.76
N GLY A 379 10.83 28.14 -9.51
CA GLY A 379 11.00 28.97 -8.30
C GLY A 379 9.86 29.96 -8.01
N LYS A 380 8.82 30.00 -8.83
CA LYS A 380 7.65 30.87 -8.64
C LYS A 380 6.44 30.06 -8.15
N VAL A 381 6.65 29.23 -7.11
CA VAL A 381 5.63 28.30 -6.58
C VAL A 381 4.33 29.03 -6.22
N PHE A 382 4.41 30.20 -5.58
CA PHE A 382 3.22 30.98 -5.20
C PHE A 382 2.39 31.48 -6.39
N ASP A 383 3.04 31.80 -7.52
CA ASP A 383 2.34 32.24 -8.73
C ASP A 383 1.54 31.09 -9.37
N HIS A 384 1.98 29.85 -9.16
CA HIS A 384 1.39 28.63 -9.74
C HIS A 384 0.46 27.90 -8.77
N ALA A 385 0.66 28.02 -7.45
CA ALA A 385 -0.16 27.35 -6.44
C ALA A 385 -1.65 27.77 -6.46
N ALA A 386 -1.98 28.92 -7.06
CA ALA A 386 -3.37 29.31 -7.30
C ALA A 386 -4.02 28.54 -8.46
N GLN A 387 -3.23 27.93 -9.33
CA GLN A 387 -3.67 27.26 -10.56
C GLN A 387 -3.55 25.75 -10.46
N VAL A 388 -2.47 25.26 -9.84
CA VAL A 388 -2.17 23.84 -9.63
C VAL A 388 -1.92 23.61 -8.15
N ALA A 389 -2.78 22.85 -7.51
CA ALA A 389 -2.62 22.43 -6.13
C ALA A 389 -1.88 21.08 -6.10
N LEU A 390 -0.88 20.96 -5.24
CA LEU A 390 -0.13 19.72 -5.01
C LEU A 390 -0.34 19.25 -3.58
N LEU A 391 -0.97 18.09 -3.41
CA LEU A 391 -1.05 17.37 -2.13
C LEU A 391 0.15 16.44 -2.04
N LEU A 392 1.01 16.67 -1.04
CA LEU A 392 2.19 15.84 -0.78
C LEU A 392 1.81 14.51 -0.11
N GLN A 393 2.67 13.53 -0.21
CA GLN A 393 2.54 12.21 0.42
C GLN A 393 2.31 12.33 1.93
N ALA A 394 3.10 13.12 2.63
CA ALA A 394 2.91 13.44 4.04
C ALA A 394 2.05 14.71 4.17
N ALA A 395 0.75 14.56 4.40
CA ALA A 395 -0.15 15.69 4.59
C ALA A 395 0.24 16.53 5.82
N ASP A 396 0.89 15.93 6.81
CA ASP A 396 1.37 16.59 8.02
C ASP A 396 2.38 17.71 7.71
N ASP A 397 3.19 17.56 6.65
CA ASP A 397 4.16 18.58 6.21
C ASP A 397 3.49 19.82 5.57
N MET A 398 2.17 19.76 5.39
CA MET A 398 1.37 20.81 4.77
C MET A 398 0.50 21.59 5.76
N LEU A 399 0.52 21.23 7.04
CA LEU A 399 -0.29 21.85 8.08
C LEU A 399 0.57 22.76 8.96
N PHE A 400 0.24 24.05 8.98
CA PHE A 400 1.06 25.10 9.60
C PHE A 400 0.35 25.87 10.70
N GLU A 401 -0.98 25.83 10.72
CA GLU A 401 -1.78 26.68 11.59
C GLU A 401 -2.24 25.97 12.86
N THR A 402 -2.71 26.78 13.80
CA THR A 402 -3.10 26.31 15.14
C THR A 402 -4.52 25.79 15.21
N THR A 403 -5.38 26.12 14.24
CA THR A 403 -6.77 25.65 14.18
C THR A 403 -7.17 25.25 12.77
N VAL A 404 -8.16 24.35 12.64
CA VAL A 404 -8.73 23.93 11.36
C VAL A 404 -9.18 25.13 10.52
N ARG A 405 -9.86 26.10 11.11
CA ARG A 405 -10.32 27.33 10.42
C ARG A 405 -9.15 28.12 9.85
N LYS A 406 -8.12 28.36 10.66
CA LYS A 406 -6.94 29.12 10.21
C LYS A 406 -6.18 28.41 9.12
N GLU A 407 -6.13 27.06 9.17
CA GLU A 407 -5.51 26.25 8.12
C GLU A 407 -6.23 26.42 6.78
N LEU A 408 -7.57 26.37 6.78
CA LEU A 408 -8.38 26.62 5.58
C LEU A 408 -8.18 28.03 5.03
N GLU A 409 -7.92 29.01 5.90
CA GLU A 409 -7.70 30.42 5.52
C GLU A 409 -6.24 30.73 5.17
N PHE A 410 -5.29 29.82 5.44
CA PHE A 410 -3.85 30.06 5.34
C PHE A 410 -3.43 30.54 3.95
N GLY A 411 -3.95 29.92 2.90
CA GLY A 411 -3.65 30.31 1.51
C GLY A 411 -3.98 31.77 1.19
N PHE A 412 -4.96 32.37 1.86
CA PHE A 412 -5.36 33.76 1.63
C PHE A 412 -4.43 34.79 2.26
N LYS A 413 -3.50 34.40 3.11
CA LYS A 413 -2.43 35.28 3.61
C LYS A 413 -1.48 35.74 2.51
N PHE A 414 -1.35 34.94 1.45
CA PHE A 414 -0.37 35.12 0.39
C PHE A 414 -1.00 35.42 -0.98
N ARG A 415 -2.32 35.32 -1.11
CA ARG A 415 -3.05 35.54 -2.36
C ARG A 415 -4.44 36.13 -2.09
N ALA A 416 -4.98 36.81 -3.09
CA ALA A 416 -6.37 37.27 -3.02
C ALA A 416 -7.34 36.09 -3.01
N ARG A 417 -8.44 36.24 -2.26
CA ARG A 417 -9.54 35.28 -2.32
C ARG A 417 -10.12 35.23 -3.74
N PRO A 418 -10.44 34.06 -4.27
CA PRO A 418 -11.17 33.94 -5.53
C PRO A 418 -12.48 34.74 -5.45
N LYS A 419 -12.88 35.38 -6.55
CA LYS A 419 -14.14 36.13 -6.59
C LYS A 419 -15.35 35.21 -6.46
N ASP A 420 -15.28 34.06 -7.11
CA ASP A 420 -16.31 33.00 -7.10
C ASP A 420 -15.64 31.67 -6.73
N PRO A 421 -15.40 31.42 -5.44
CA PRO A 421 -14.83 30.14 -5.02
C PRO A 421 -15.86 29.01 -5.24
N VAL A 422 -15.42 27.87 -5.73
CA VAL A 422 -16.26 26.66 -5.83
C VAL A 422 -16.60 26.11 -4.44
N LEU A 423 -15.70 26.34 -3.47
CA LEU A 423 -15.88 26.06 -2.05
C LEU A 423 -15.32 27.26 -1.28
N ASP A 424 -16.17 27.97 -0.55
CA ASP A 424 -15.70 28.92 0.45
C ASP A 424 -15.32 28.21 1.77
N VAL A 425 -14.76 28.93 2.73
CA VAL A 425 -14.30 28.32 4.00
C VAL A 425 -15.44 27.67 4.78
N PRO A 426 -16.61 28.32 4.99
CA PRO A 426 -17.76 27.67 5.63
C PRO A 426 -18.23 26.40 4.91
N GLU A 427 -18.36 26.44 3.60
CA GLU A 427 -18.75 25.27 2.80
C GLU A 427 -17.70 24.15 2.87
N ALA A 428 -16.41 24.49 2.86
CA ALA A 428 -15.34 23.51 3.02
C ALA A 428 -15.40 22.83 4.41
N VAL A 429 -15.68 23.58 5.47
CA VAL A 429 -15.87 23.04 6.83
C VAL A 429 -16.96 21.98 6.84
N GLU A 430 -18.13 22.26 6.24
CA GLU A 430 -19.22 21.29 6.17
C GLU A 430 -18.90 20.11 5.24
N PHE A 431 -18.42 20.40 4.02
CA PHE A 431 -18.16 19.41 2.99
C PHE A 431 -17.11 18.36 3.41
N PHE A 432 -16.06 18.80 4.13
CA PHE A 432 -14.99 17.93 4.61
C PHE A 432 -15.24 17.36 6.01
N GLY A 433 -16.36 17.72 6.66
CA GLY A 433 -16.79 17.18 7.94
C GLY A 433 -16.02 17.73 9.14
N PHE A 434 -15.77 19.04 9.12
CA PHE A 434 -15.14 19.79 10.24
C PHE A 434 -16.13 20.64 11.01
N ALA A 435 -17.43 20.58 10.73
CA ALA A 435 -18.46 21.31 11.46
C ALA A 435 -18.39 21.01 12.97
N GLY A 436 -18.30 22.07 13.79
CA GLY A 436 -18.12 21.99 15.23
C GLY A 436 -16.70 21.66 15.71
N ARG A 437 -15.72 21.61 14.79
CA ARG A 437 -14.31 21.33 15.07
C ARG A 437 -13.38 22.41 14.48
N GLU A 438 -13.92 23.55 14.14
CA GLU A 438 -13.20 24.62 13.43
C GLU A 438 -12.06 25.21 14.26
N GLU A 439 -12.24 25.18 15.60
CA GLU A 439 -11.24 25.69 16.54
C GLU A 439 -10.31 24.58 17.11
N ASP A 440 -10.56 23.31 16.73
CA ASP A 440 -9.66 22.23 17.09
C ASP A 440 -8.29 22.41 16.46
N SER A 441 -7.24 21.93 17.15
CA SER A 441 -5.90 21.85 16.54
C SER A 441 -5.88 20.82 15.40
N PRO A 442 -5.23 21.09 14.26
CA PRO A 442 -5.01 20.08 13.23
C PRO A 442 -4.38 18.79 13.77
N TRP A 443 -3.56 18.89 14.80
CA TRP A 443 -2.86 17.76 15.42
C TRP A 443 -3.74 16.89 16.31
N GLU A 444 -4.92 17.35 16.69
CA GLU A 444 -5.95 16.55 17.39
C GLU A 444 -6.78 15.72 16.43
N LEU A 445 -6.64 15.95 15.11
CA LEU A 445 -7.30 15.17 14.08
C LEU A 445 -6.58 13.83 13.89
N SER A 446 -7.34 12.80 13.51
CA SER A 446 -6.75 11.55 13.00
C SER A 446 -5.94 11.81 11.73
N GLN A 447 -5.04 10.91 11.35
CA GLN A 447 -4.28 11.01 10.11
C GLN A 447 -5.17 11.27 8.88
N GLY A 448 -6.27 10.53 8.72
CA GLY A 448 -7.25 10.78 7.66
C GLY A 448 -7.97 12.13 7.81
N GLY A 449 -8.11 12.64 9.03
CA GLY A 449 -8.63 13.99 9.30
C GLY A 449 -7.65 15.07 8.82
N ARG A 450 -6.36 14.93 9.14
CA ARG A 450 -5.31 15.84 8.68
C ARG A 450 -5.18 15.86 7.16
N GLN A 451 -5.24 14.69 6.52
CA GLN A 451 -5.22 14.60 5.07
C GLN A 451 -6.43 15.30 4.42
N ARG A 452 -7.64 15.11 4.98
CA ARG A 452 -8.82 15.83 4.50
C ARG A 452 -8.69 17.34 4.69
N LEU A 453 -8.08 17.78 5.79
CA LEU A 453 -7.84 19.20 6.05
C LEU A 453 -6.84 19.79 5.05
N ALA A 454 -5.72 19.11 4.79
CA ALA A 454 -4.74 19.54 3.78
C ALA A 454 -5.39 19.64 2.38
N LEU A 455 -6.20 18.64 1.99
CA LEU A 455 -6.95 18.68 0.73
C LEU A 455 -7.95 19.84 0.71
N ALA A 456 -8.68 20.08 1.79
CA ALA A 456 -9.64 21.17 1.89
C ALA A 456 -8.96 22.55 1.76
N ALA A 457 -7.83 22.75 2.45
CA ALA A 457 -7.04 23.97 2.38
C ALA A 457 -6.54 24.30 0.95
N LEU A 458 -6.18 23.26 0.19
CA LEU A 458 -5.80 23.40 -1.22
C LEU A 458 -6.99 23.80 -2.09
N LEU A 459 -8.16 23.19 -1.87
CA LEU A 459 -9.35 23.37 -2.74
C LEU A 459 -10.09 24.70 -2.51
N VAL A 460 -10.04 25.26 -1.30
CA VAL A 460 -10.57 26.62 -1.02
C VAL A 460 -9.91 27.68 -1.93
N GLY A 461 -8.70 27.38 -2.42
CA GLY A 461 -8.01 28.20 -3.41
C GLY A 461 -8.57 28.14 -4.83
N ALA A 462 -9.55 27.30 -5.11
CA ALA A 462 -10.13 27.08 -6.44
C ALA A 462 -9.09 26.80 -7.54
N PRO A 463 -8.18 25.82 -7.35
CA PRO A 463 -7.21 25.45 -8.39
C PRO A 463 -7.90 24.82 -9.59
N GLY A 464 -7.30 24.94 -10.78
CA GLY A 464 -7.78 24.24 -11.99
C GLY A 464 -7.33 22.78 -12.05
N VAL A 465 -6.19 22.45 -11.41
CA VAL A 465 -5.63 21.10 -11.35
C VAL A 465 -5.30 20.74 -9.90
N LEU A 466 -5.65 19.53 -9.51
CA LEU A 466 -5.26 18.90 -8.27
C LEU A 466 -4.28 17.75 -8.56
N VAL A 467 -3.04 17.90 -8.13
CA VAL A 467 -2.01 16.86 -8.18
C VAL A 467 -1.94 16.19 -6.82
N LEU A 468 -2.04 14.87 -6.78
CA LEU A 468 -2.01 14.05 -5.57
C LEU A 468 -0.79 13.14 -5.64
N ASP A 469 0.20 13.37 -4.78
CA ASP A 469 1.41 12.52 -4.72
C ASP A 469 1.25 11.47 -3.62
N GLU A 470 1.09 10.21 -4.02
CA GLU A 470 0.92 9.03 -3.16
C GLU A 470 -0.16 9.21 -2.05
N PRO A 471 -1.39 9.64 -2.38
CA PRO A 471 -2.35 10.09 -1.38
C PRO A 471 -2.92 8.97 -0.50
N THR A 472 -2.72 7.70 -0.85
CA THR A 472 -3.29 6.53 -0.16
C THR A 472 -2.25 5.67 0.53
N THR A 473 -0.98 6.03 0.49
CA THR A 473 0.12 5.27 1.10
C THR A 473 -0.05 5.18 2.62
N GLY A 474 0.11 3.97 3.17
CA GLY A 474 -0.04 3.70 4.60
C GLY A 474 -1.47 3.79 5.13
N GLN A 475 -2.50 3.80 4.27
CA GLN A 475 -3.90 3.83 4.67
C GLN A 475 -4.56 2.47 4.56
N ASP A 476 -5.48 2.19 5.48
CA ASP A 476 -6.34 1.02 5.36
C ASP A 476 -7.39 1.17 4.23
N ALA A 477 -7.99 0.05 3.83
CA ALA A 477 -8.93 0.01 2.72
C ALA A 477 -10.18 0.90 2.93
N ASN A 478 -10.59 1.16 4.19
CA ASN A 478 -11.73 2.02 4.49
C ASN A 478 -11.38 3.49 4.31
N HIS A 479 -10.24 3.92 4.86
CA HIS A 479 -9.75 5.28 4.70
C HIS A 479 -9.47 5.59 3.22
N MET A 480 -8.83 4.68 2.50
CA MET A 480 -8.60 4.82 1.06
C MET A 480 -9.93 4.98 0.30
N ARG A 481 -10.91 4.08 0.54
CA ARG A 481 -12.23 4.17 -0.11
C ARG A 481 -12.98 5.46 0.24
N ALA A 482 -12.88 5.91 1.49
CA ALA A 482 -13.49 7.16 1.93
C ALA A 482 -12.84 8.38 1.24
N PHE A 483 -11.51 8.39 1.15
CA PHE A 483 -10.76 9.43 0.46
C PHE A 483 -11.08 9.48 -1.04
N LEU A 484 -11.13 8.33 -1.71
CA LEU A 484 -11.48 8.27 -3.13
C LEU A 484 -12.91 8.73 -3.40
N ARG A 485 -13.90 8.34 -2.54
CA ARG A 485 -15.27 8.88 -2.63
C ARG A 485 -15.32 10.39 -2.40
N LEU A 486 -14.47 10.92 -1.52
CA LEU A 486 -14.36 12.36 -1.32
C LEU A 486 -13.85 13.05 -2.60
N LEU A 487 -12.84 12.50 -3.26
CA LEU A 487 -12.35 13.01 -4.55
C LEU A 487 -13.42 12.96 -5.64
N ASP A 488 -14.21 11.87 -5.73
CA ASP A 488 -15.34 11.79 -6.64
C ASP A 488 -16.35 12.92 -6.40
N ARG A 489 -16.69 13.20 -5.14
CA ARG A 489 -17.58 14.30 -4.75
C ARG A 489 -16.99 15.67 -5.10
N VAL A 490 -15.71 15.88 -4.83
CA VAL A 490 -14.97 17.10 -5.20
C VAL A 490 -15.06 17.28 -6.70
N ARG A 491 -14.69 16.28 -7.49
CA ARG A 491 -14.73 16.35 -8.95
C ARG A 491 -16.13 16.63 -9.49
N ALA A 492 -17.14 15.93 -8.98
CA ALA A 492 -18.53 16.14 -9.39
C ALA A 492 -19.02 17.57 -9.11
N ARG A 493 -18.55 18.21 -8.04
CA ARG A 493 -18.92 19.58 -7.68
C ARG A 493 -18.13 20.64 -8.44
N THR A 494 -16.83 20.40 -8.67
CA THR A 494 -15.90 21.43 -9.12
C THR A 494 -15.50 21.28 -10.59
N GLY A 495 -15.65 20.09 -11.18
CA GLY A 495 -15.10 19.77 -12.50
C GLY A 495 -13.57 19.75 -12.56
N ILE A 496 -12.88 19.75 -11.39
CA ILE A 496 -11.42 19.86 -11.31
C ILE A 496 -10.71 18.71 -12.03
N THR A 497 -9.63 19.04 -12.72
CA THR A 497 -8.72 18.05 -13.31
C THR A 497 -7.87 17.43 -12.21
N ILE A 498 -7.70 16.09 -12.22
CA ILE A 498 -6.95 15.37 -11.21
C ILE A 498 -5.80 14.60 -11.86
N VAL A 499 -4.59 14.79 -11.33
CA VAL A 499 -3.42 13.96 -11.64
C VAL A 499 -3.02 13.24 -10.36
N THR A 500 -3.17 11.91 -10.32
CA THR A 500 -2.80 11.11 -9.16
C THR A 500 -1.52 10.34 -9.44
N VAL A 501 -0.50 10.54 -8.62
CA VAL A 501 0.73 9.75 -8.63
C VAL A 501 0.57 8.64 -7.60
N THR A 502 0.78 7.39 -7.98
CA THR A 502 0.74 6.28 -7.05
C THR A 502 1.41 5.01 -7.58
N HIS A 503 1.88 4.19 -6.66
CA HIS A 503 2.23 2.78 -6.90
C HIS A 503 1.10 1.83 -6.44
N ASP A 504 0.15 2.29 -5.62
CA ASP A 504 -1.04 1.53 -5.24
C ASP A 504 -2.19 1.80 -6.23
N ILE A 505 -2.33 0.89 -7.18
CA ILE A 505 -3.29 1.02 -8.29
C ILE A 505 -4.68 0.44 -7.99
N ARG A 506 -4.89 -0.21 -6.82
CA ARG A 506 -6.15 -0.90 -6.52
C ARG A 506 -7.34 0.04 -6.39
N GLY A 507 -7.16 1.17 -5.72
CA GLY A 507 -8.19 2.18 -5.57
C GLY A 507 -8.40 3.04 -6.81
N LEU A 508 -7.37 3.19 -7.65
CA LEU A 508 -7.37 4.04 -8.84
C LEU A 508 -7.88 3.32 -10.09
N ALA A 509 -7.74 1.99 -10.14
CA ALA A 509 -8.06 1.20 -11.33
C ALA A 509 -9.49 1.45 -11.86
N SER A 510 -10.42 1.73 -10.95
CA SER A 510 -11.83 1.99 -11.29
C SER A 510 -12.18 3.46 -11.51
N ARG A 511 -11.30 4.39 -11.12
CA ARG A 511 -11.60 5.83 -11.13
C ARG A 511 -10.86 6.62 -12.17
N ALA A 512 -9.57 6.33 -12.39
CA ALA A 512 -8.80 6.97 -13.44
C ALA A 512 -9.23 6.42 -14.79
N ALA A 513 -9.79 7.27 -15.64
CA ALA A 513 -10.15 6.89 -17.00
C ALA A 513 -8.89 6.60 -17.84
N ARG A 514 -7.79 7.28 -17.53
CA ARG A 514 -6.51 7.18 -18.23
C ARG A 514 -5.36 6.92 -17.25
N VAL A 515 -4.47 6.02 -17.65
CA VAL A 515 -3.28 5.64 -16.90
C VAL A 515 -2.05 5.90 -17.75
N VAL A 516 -1.06 6.56 -17.17
CA VAL A 516 0.25 6.81 -17.77
C VAL A 516 1.29 6.05 -16.97
N LEU A 517 2.01 5.14 -17.59
CA LEU A 517 3.11 4.38 -17.00
C LEU A 517 4.43 5.10 -17.23
N LEU A 518 5.11 5.49 -16.17
CA LEU A 518 6.44 6.05 -16.20
C LEU A 518 7.47 4.97 -15.80
N GLY A 519 8.43 4.69 -16.66
CA GLY A 519 9.53 3.75 -16.40
C GLY A 519 10.86 4.35 -16.81
N GLU A 520 11.85 4.37 -15.90
CA GLU A 520 13.18 4.95 -16.12
C GLU A 520 13.13 6.38 -16.71
N GLY A 521 12.24 7.20 -16.15
CA GLY A 521 12.09 8.60 -16.55
C GLY A 521 11.33 8.84 -17.87
N GLN A 522 10.84 7.81 -18.56
CA GLN A 522 10.13 7.92 -19.83
C GLN A 522 8.70 7.39 -19.73
N VAL A 523 7.80 7.92 -20.57
CA VAL A 523 6.46 7.37 -20.74
C VAL A 523 6.56 6.05 -21.50
N ARG A 524 6.11 4.95 -20.88
CA ARG A 524 6.14 3.59 -21.45
C ARG A 524 4.79 3.14 -21.96
N ALA A 525 3.72 3.62 -21.36
CA ALA A 525 2.35 3.39 -21.83
C ALA A 525 1.48 4.59 -21.43
N ASP A 526 0.48 4.87 -22.24
CA ASP A 526 -0.50 5.93 -22.05
C ASP A 526 -1.83 5.49 -22.68
N GLY A 527 -2.89 5.44 -21.92
CA GLY A 527 -4.19 5.02 -22.41
C GLY A 527 -5.22 4.69 -21.32
N PRO A 528 -6.37 4.14 -21.71
CA PRO A 528 -7.39 3.70 -20.78
C PRO A 528 -6.83 2.70 -19.75
N ALA A 529 -7.28 2.81 -18.49
CA ALA A 529 -6.82 1.94 -17.40
C ALA A 529 -6.99 0.45 -17.73
N SER A 530 -8.12 0.08 -18.35
CA SER A 530 -8.41 -1.29 -18.79
C SER A 530 -7.34 -1.86 -19.73
N ARG A 531 -6.82 -1.02 -20.63
CA ARG A 531 -5.82 -1.42 -21.63
C ARG A 531 -4.40 -1.44 -21.07
N VAL A 532 -4.03 -0.44 -20.28
CA VAL A 532 -2.70 -0.39 -19.66
C VAL A 532 -2.52 -1.55 -18.70
N PHE A 533 -3.53 -1.87 -17.88
CA PHE A 533 -3.46 -2.99 -16.95
C PHE A 533 -3.55 -4.39 -17.60
N ALA A 534 -3.99 -4.47 -18.84
CA ALA A 534 -3.91 -5.71 -19.63
C ALA A 534 -2.46 -6.07 -20.03
N MET A 535 -1.54 -5.09 -20.04
CA MET A 535 -0.12 -5.27 -20.39
C MET A 535 0.70 -5.84 -19.21
N THR A 536 0.23 -6.92 -18.59
CA THR A 536 0.75 -7.43 -17.30
C THR A 536 2.26 -7.72 -17.31
N GLY A 537 2.80 -8.29 -18.40
CA GLY A 537 4.23 -8.60 -18.54
C GLY A 537 5.10 -7.34 -18.61
N ASP A 538 4.66 -6.33 -19.35
CA ASP A 538 5.39 -5.07 -19.48
C ASP A 538 5.35 -4.26 -18.18
N LEU A 539 4.20 -4.26 -17.48
CA LEU A 539 4.05 -3.59 -16.19
C LEU A 539 5.07 -4.10 -15.16
N ILE A 540 5.22 -5.43 -15.04
CA ILE A 540 6.19 -6.06 -14.12
C ILE A 540 7.61 -5.59 -14.45
N ARG A 541 7.97 -5.52 -15.74
CA ARG A 541 9.28 -5.03 -16.18
C ARG A 541 9.58 -3.61 -15.64
N TRP A 542 8.54 -2.79 -15.49
CA TRP A 542 8.64 -1.41 -15.00
C TRP A 542 8.27 -1.26 -13.52
N GLY A 543 8.33 -2.38 -12.76
CA GLY A 543 8.12 -2.39 -11.31
C GLY A 543 6.68 -2.15 -10.88
N VAL A 544 5.71 -2.35 -11.77
CA VAL A 544 4.29 -2.21 -11.49
C VAL A 544 3.60 -3.57 -11.56
N LEU A 545 2.78 -3.89 -10.58
CA LEU A 545 1.97 -5.10 -10.59
C LEU A 545 0.51 -4.73 -10.92
N ALA A 546 -0.01 -5.27 -12.02
CA ALA A 546 -1.42 -5.08 -12.37
C ALA A 546 -2.34 -5.59 -11.25
N PRO A 547 -3.55 -5.00 -11.07
CA PRO A 547 -4.54 -5.49 -10.11
C PRO A 547 -4.81 -6.99 -10.29
N PRO A 548 -5.15 -7.74 -9.21
CA PRO A 548 -5.43 -9.18 -9.31
C PRO A 548 -6.46 -9.54 -10.38
N LEU A 549 -7.51 -8.73 -10.53
CA LEU A 549 -8.57 -8.95 -11.52
C LEU A 549 -8.12 -8.70 -12.97
N ALA A 550 -7.12 -7.84 -13.18
CA ALA A 550 -6.52 -7.64 -14.50
C ALA A 550 -5.55 -8.78 -14.86
N ARG A 551 -4.89 -9.36 -13.85
CA ARG A 551 -3.95 -10.48 -14.03
C ARG A 551 -4.65 -11.79 -14.33
N LEU A 552 -5.82 -12.05 -13.75
CA LEU A 552 -6.54 -13.32 -13.91
C LEU A 552 -6.86 -13.65 -15.39
N PRO A 553 -7.40 -12.73 -16.20
CA PRO A 553 -7.56 -12.97 -17.63
C PRO A 553 -6.24 -13.26 -18.37
N SER A 554 -5.19 -12.52 -18.03
CA SER A 554 -3.87 -12.72 -18.67
C SER A 554 -3.24 -14.07 -18.31
N GLU A 555 -3.46 -14.57 -17.10
CA GLU A 555 -2.98 -15.89 -16.66
C GLU A 555 -3.76 -17.05 -17.32
N LEU A 556 -5.05 -16.87 -17.59
CA LEU A 556 -5.91 -17.87 -18.20
C LEU A 556 -5.81 -17.90 -19.73
N LEU A 557 -5.89 -16.74 -20.35
CA LEU A 557 -6.08 -16.60 -21.81
C LEU A 557 -4.78 -16.21 -22.52
N GLY A 558 -3.70 -15.97 -21.77
CA GLY A 558 -2.41 -15.54 -22.29
C GLY A 558 -2.29 -14.01 -22.43
N PRO A 559 -1.08 -13.52 -22.79
CA PRO A 559 -0.83 -12.10 -22.99
C PRO A 559 -1.58 -11.57 -24.22
N GLY A 560 -2.05 -10.33 -24.15
CA GLY A 560 -2.78 -9.66 -25.24
C GLY A 560 -4.30 -9.83 -25.17
N VAL A 561 -4.83 -10.31 -24.06
CA VAL A 561 -6.25 -10.17 -23.75
C VAL A 561 -6.61 -8.68 -23.84
N GLY A 562 -7.65 -8.34 -24.58
CA GLY A 562 -8.10 -6.95 -24.75
C GLY A 562 -8.43 -6.25 -23.43
N ASP A 563 -9.27 -5.23 -23.46
CA ASP A 563 -9.62 -4.44 -22.27
C ASP A 563 -10.08 -5.31 -21.10
N VAL A 564 -9.35 -5.23 -19.95
CA VAL A 564 -9.63 -6.00 -18.74
C VAL A 564 -10.67 -5.30 -17.85
N LEU A 565 -11.42 -6.10 -17.08
CA LEU A 565 -12.32 -5.60 -16.05
C LEU A 565 -11.57 -5.47 -14.73
N LEU A 566 -11.68 -4.32 -14.11
CA LEU A 566 -10.94 -3.95 -12.92
C LEU A 566 -11.77 -4.05 -11.62
N GLU A 567 -13.09 -4.21 -11.76
CA GLU A 567 -14.02 -4.33 -10.65
C GLU A 567 -14.60 -5.75 -10.54
N VAL A 568 -14.68 -6.27 -9.32
CA VAL A 568 -15.19 -7.63 -9.03
C VAL A 568 -16.61 -7.81 -9.58
N ASP A 569 -17.49 -6.85 -9.31
CA ASP A 569 -18.91 -6.95 -9.70
C ASP A 569 -19.07 -6.91 -11.22
N ALA A 570 -18.25 -6.09 -11.91
CA ALA A 570 -18.25 -6.02 -13.37
C ALA A 570 -17.73 -7.32 -14.00
N LEU A 571 -16.65 -7.90 -13.46
CA LEU A 571 -16.10 -9.16 -13.93
C LEU A 571 -17.07 -10.32 -13.67
N ALA A 572 -17.63 -10.41 -12.47
CA ALA A 572 -18.62 -11.42 -12.11
C ALA A 572 -19.87 -11.34 -13.02
N SER A 573 -20.39 -10.14 -13.22
CA SER A 573 -21.55 -9.92 -14.12
C SER A 573 -21.24 -10.34 -15.56
N ALA A 574 -20.06 -9.96 -16.09
CA ALA A 574 -19.65 -10.34 -17.43
C ALA A 574 -19.55 -11.86 -17.62
N VAL A 575 -18.90 -12.54 -16.68
CA VAL A 575 -18.76 -14.01 -16.72
C VAL A 575 -20.12 -14.69 -16.58
N LEU A 576 -20.98 -14.25 -15.67
CA LEU A 576 -22.31 -14.83 -15.47
C LEU A 576 -23.22 -14.61 -16.69
N THR A 577 -23.11 -13.48 -17.37
CA THR A 577 -23.86 -13.20 -18.61
C THR A 577 -23.49 -14.20 -19.72
N HIS A 578 -22.24 -14.58 -19.83
CA HIS A 578 -21.76 -15.51 -20.84
C HIS A 578 -21.78 -16.98 -20.40
N ARG A 579 -22.21 -17.29 -19.17
CA ARG A 579 -22.26 -18.66 -18.63
C ARG A 579 -23.09 -19.62 -19.48
N HIS A 580 -24.19 -19.18 -20.03
CA HIS A 580 -25.14 -20.00 -20.82
C HIS A 580 -24.70 -20.20 -22.28
N GLY A 581 -23.69 -19.50 -22.76
CA GLY A 581 -23.09 -19.67 -24.08
C GLY A 581 -21.87 -20.61 -24.10
N ALA A 582 -21.37 -21.04 -22.94
CA ALA A 582 -20.23 -21.94 -22.85
C ALA A 582 -20.67 -23.40 -23.12
N PRO A 583 -19.92 -24.19 -23.90
CA PRO A 583 -20.22 -25.61 -24.08
C PRO A 583 -20.19 -26.33 -22.72
N PRO A 584 -21.04 -27.35 -22.49
CA PRO A 584 -21.03 -28.10 -21.25
C PRO A 584 -19.64 -28.70 -21.05
N ALA A 585 -19.07 -28.50 -19.83
CA ALA A 585 -17.80 -29.12 -19.46
C ALA A 585 -17.84 -30.60 -19.78
N ALA A 586 -16.85 -31.10 -20.53
CA ALA A 586 -16.74 -32.53 -20.83
C ALA A 586 -16.70 -33.27 -19.50
N SER A 587 -17.68 -34.16 -19.29
CA SER A 587 -17.70 -35.03 -18.12
C SER A 587 -16.40 -35.80 -18.07
N PRO A 588 -15.73 -35.94 -16.91
CA PRO A 588 -14.53 -36.75 -16.82
C PRO A 588 -14.85 -38.18 -17.30
N PRO A 589 -13.96 -38.84 -18.04
CA PRO A 589 -14.22 -40.17 -18.56
C PRO A 589 -14.55 -41.10 -17.41
N ALA A 590 -15.76 -41.67 -17.44
CA ALA A 590 -16.18 -42.73 -16.54
C ALA A 590 -15.33 -43.98 -16.80
N GLY A 591 -14.21 -44.13 -16.07
CA GLY A 591 -13.33 -45.29 -16.29
C GLY A 591 -12.01 -45.26 -15.56
N ALA A 592 -11.97 -44.91 -14.27
CA ALA A 592 -10.79 -45.16 -13.44
C ALA A 592 -11.18 -45.46 -11.98
N LEU A 593 -12.09 -46.44 -11.84
CA LEU A 593 -12.30 -47.16 -10.59
C LEU A 593 -12.33 -48.65 -10.94
N ARG A 594 -11.17 -49.23 -11.19
CA ARG A 594 -10.88 -50.67 -11.07
C ARG A 594 -9.36 -50.87 -11.10
N SER A 595 -8.78 -51.07 -9.99
CA SER A 595 -7.85 -52.07 -9.46
C SER A 595 -6.98 -51.47 -8.37
#